data_47624c4badd9fd8f0504727b05638c5b
#
_entry.id   47624c4badd9fd8f0504727b05638c5b
#
_cell.length_a   1.000
_cell.length_b   1.000
_cell.length_c   1.000
_cell.angle_alpha   90.00
_cell.angle_beta   90.00
_cell.angle_gamma   90.00
#
_symmetry.space_group_name_H-M   'P 1'
#
loop_
_entity.id
_entity.type
_entity.pdbx_description
1 polymer ?
#
loop_
_entity_poly.entity_id
_entity_poly.type
_entity_poly.pdbx_seq_one_letter_code
_entity_poly.pdbx_strand_id
1 'polypeptide(L)'
;MQQTVTAKLQILVNPSDRQILCDTMKAYSDACNYVSGYIYKTHDLSRYSVQKDTYYQIREIFGLRSQMAISCIRTVIAKYKTILENQKKWIRPVFRAPQLDLVWNRDYSLNAKNDIFSVNTLNGQIRVCFCKKGFERYFSDGCKFGTASLVSKHGKFFLHIPVTYEISELPDTEISNVVGIDRGIRFLAVTYDSRGRSVFYDGNTVKQKRAHYKALRKELQQVGTPSSRRRIRAIGQRENRWMQDVDHCISKALVESNPEGTLFVLEDLSNVRAATERVRVKDRYLTVSWSYYDLEQKLTYKALRHRQLAVKVDPAYTSQTCPKCGHTEKANRNKKIHTFCCKSCGYTSNDDRIGAMNLHRMGRALSVPDAVAAEHISAAQVRVNVPAM
;
A
#
# COMPACT_ATOMS: atom_id res chain seq x y z
N MET A 1 6.92 -18.63 6.47
CA MET A 1 6.97 -17.36 5.65
C MET A 1 7.14 -16.16 6.56
N GLN A 2 7.83 -15.09 6.11
CA GLN A 2 7.94 -13.84 6.88
C GLN A 2 7.07 -12.75 6.25
N GLN A 3 6.34 -12.02 7.08
CA GLN A 3 5.57 -10.84 6.67
C GLN A 3 6.11 -9.58 7.34
N THR A 4 6.27 -8.52 6.54
CA THR A 4 6.64 -7.19 7.05
C THR A 4 5.49 -6.22 6.86
N VAL A 5 5.11 -5.54 7.93
CA VAL A 5 4.11 -4.46 7.91
C VAL A 5 4.68 -3.19 8.54
N THR A 6 4.17 -2.03 8.14
CA THR A 6 4.60 -0.76 8.74
C THR A 6 3.63 -0.34 9.84
N ALA A 7 4.09 -0.38 11.10
CA ALA A 7 3.39 0.23 12.23
C ALA A 7 3.60 1.75 12.23
N LYS A 8 2.53 2.53 12.35
CA LYS A 8 2.56 4.01 12.37
C LYS A 8 2.18 4.51 13.75
N LEU A 9 3.17 4.70 14.62
CA LEU A 9 2.96 5.08 16.01
C LEU A 9 3.01 6.59 16.17
N GLN A 10 2.04 7.18 16.87
CA GLN A 10 2.14 8.59 17.26
C GLN A 10 3.09 8.71 18.47
N ILE A 11 4.05 9.63 18.37
CA ILE A 11 4.99 9.97 19.44
C ILE A 11 4.46 11.19 20.18
N LEU A 12 4.40 11.09 21.50
CA LEU A 12 3.94 12.14 22.40
C LEU A 12 5.17 12.86 22.98
N VAL A 13 5.36 14.11 22.61
CA VAL A 13 6.55 14.89 22.97
C VAL A 13 6.14 16.15 23.73
N ASN A 14 6.92 16.50 24.76
CA ASN A 14 6.82 17.79 25.42
C ASN A 14 7.45 18.91 24.56
N PRO A 15 7.27 20.21 24.90
CA PRO A 15 7.79 21.32 24.09
C PRO A 15 9.31 21.32 23.92
N SER A 16 10.10 20.93 24.94
CA SER A 16 11.56 20.90 24.88
C SER A 16 12.06 19.80 23.96
N ASP A 17 11.59 18.57 24.12
CA ASP A 17 11.96 17.43 23.27
C ASP A 17 11.49 17.64 21.83
N ARG A 18 10.37 18.35 21.65
CA ARG A 18 9.87 18.73 20.33
C ARG A 18 10.89 19.57 19.57
N GLN A 19 11.47 20.58 20.21
CA GLN A 19 12.46 21.43 19.55
C GLN A 19 13.71 20.61 19.18
N ILE A 20 14.21 19.78 20.10
CA ILE A 20 15.35 18.89 19.86
C ILE A 20 15.11 17.96 18.66
N LEU A 21 13.91 17.36 18.55
CA LEU A 21 13.56 16.52 17.42
C LEU A 21 13.48 17.32 16.12
N CYS A 22 12.88 18.51 16.14
CA CYS A 22 12.80 19.37 14.96
C CYS A 22 14.20 19.77 14.47
N ASP A 23 15.09 20.14 15.35
CA ASP A 23 16.46 20.53 15.01
C ASP A 23 17.24 19.34 14.45
N THR A 24 17.10 18.16 15.05
CA THR A 24 17.71 16.92 14.55
C THR A 24 17.19 16.55 13.15
N MET A 25 15.87 16.61 12.93
CA MET A 25 15.27 16.33 11.63
C MET A 25 15.69 17.36 10.57
N LYS A 26 15.83 18.63 10.95
CA LYS A 26 16.32 19.67 10.06
C LYS A 26 17.78 19.41 9.66
N ALA A 27 18.66 19.18 10.63
CA ALA A 27 20.06 18.87 10.37
C ALA A 27 20.22 17.63 9.45
N TYR A 28 19.40 16.59 9.68
CA TYR A 28 19.39 15.42 8.82
C TYR A 28 18.94 15.75 7.38
N SER A 29 17.89 16.55 7.20
CA SER A 29 17.44 16.99 5.87
C SER A 29 18.47 17.85 5.16
N ASP A 30 19.15 18.74 5.87
CA ASP A 30 20.20 19.59 5.35
C ASP A 30 21.42 18.76 4.93
N ALA A 31 21.81 17.76 5.73
CA ALA A 31 22.83 16.77 5.36
C ALA A 31 22.45 15.96 4.11
N CYS A 32 21.19 15.53 4.01
CA CYS A 32 20.68 14.86 2.79
C CYS A 32 20.80 15.77 1.55
N ASN A 33 20.53 17.06 1.69
CA ASN A 33 20.68 18.03 0.59
C ASN A 33 22.15 18.27 0.23
N TYR A 34 23.06 18.25 1.22
CA TYR A 34 24.51 18.31 1.00
C TYR A 34 24.98 17.10 0.17
N VAL A 35 24.69 15.88 0.61
CA VAL A 35 25.02 14.63 -0.10
C VAL A 35 24.38 14.60 -1.48
N SER A 36 23.14 15.07 -1.60
CA SER A 36 22.45 15.16 -2.89
C SER A 36 23.18 16.09 -3.86
N GLY A 37 23.72 17.22 -3.37
CA GLY A 37 24.54 18.13 -4.17
C GLY A 37 25.86 17.50 -4.63
N TYR A 38 26.51 16.74 -3.75
CA TYR A 38 27.73 15.99 -4.07
C TYR A 38 27.48 14.94 -5.15
N ILE A 39 26.48 14.06 -4.97
CA ILE A 39 26.12 13.02 -5.93
C ILE A 39 25.69 13.62 -7.28
N TYR A 40 24.99 14.77 -7.26
CA TYR A 40 24.57 15.42 -8.50
C TYR A 40 25.76 15.84 -9.36
N LYS A 41 26.85 16.32 -8.72
CA LYS A 41 28.07 16.77 -9.39
C LYS A 41 28.96 15.62 -9.86
N THR A 42 29.10 14.58 -9.04
CA THR A 42 30.03 13.47 -9.30
C THR A 42 29.42 12.35 -10.13
N HIS A 43 28.09 12.30 -10.23
CA HIS A 43 27.34 11.19 -10.85
C HIS A 43 27.63 9.82 -10.23
N ASP A 44 28.20 9.77 -9.03
CA ASP A 44 28.57 8.55 -8.34
C ASP A 44 27.46 8.10 -7.38
N LEU A 45 27.01 6.85 -7.53
CA LEU A 45 26.03 6.17 -6.68
C LEU A 45 26.65 5.00 -5.90
N SER A 46 28.00 4.89 -5.93
CA SER A 46 28.72 3.92 -5.12
C SER A 46 28.63 4.32 -3.65
N ARG A 47 28.05 3.43 -2.84
CA ARG A 47 27.93 3.69 -1.40
C ARG A 47 29.29 3.92 -0.74
N TYR A 48 30.30 3.14 -1.15
CA TYR A 48 31.64 3.22 -0.56
C TYR A 48 32.29 4.55 -0.86
N SER A 49 32.31 4.97 -2.10
CA SER A 49 32.91 6.25 -2.54
C SER A 49 32.21 7.45 -1.91
N VAL A 50 30.87 7.53 -2.04
CA VAL A 50 30.10 8.64 -1.44
C VAL A 50 30.30 8.71 0.08
N GLN A 51 30.36 7.56 0.76
CA GLN A 51 30.60 7.51 2.21
C GLN A 51 32.02 7.98 2.54
N LYS A 52 33.03 7.54 1.80
CA LYS A 52 34.45 7.97 2.00
C LYS A 52 34.56 9.49 1.91
N ASP A 53 33.92 10.11 0.92
CA ASP A 53 34.09 11.51 0.60
C ASP A 53 33.16 12.46 1.40
N THR A 54 32.04 11.97 1.93
CA THR A 54 31.05 12.86 2.59
C THR A 54 30.83 12.58 4.07
N TYR A 55 31.23 11.42 4.60
CA TYR A 55 30.89 10.99 5.96
C TYR A 55 31.41 11.95 7.05
N TYR A 56 32.68 12.34 7.00
CA TYR A 56 33.27 13.21 8.00
C TYR A 56 32.70 14.62 7.92
N GLN A 57 32.51 15.15 6.70
CA GLN A 57 31.90 16.47 6.49
C GLN A 57 30.45 16.53 7.03
N ILE A 58 29.68 15.49 6.83
CA ILE A 58 28.31 15.42 7.37
C ILE A 58 28.31 15.48 8.89
N ARG A 59 29.23 14.77 9.52
CA ARG A 59 29.34 14.75 10.98
C ARG A 59 29.80 16.07 11.54
N GLU A 60 30.74 16.70 10.90
CA GLU A 60 31.31 17.99 11.33
C GLU A 60 30.33 19.15 11.11
N ILE A 61 29.77 19.27 9.91
CA ILE A 61 28.93 20.43 9.55
C ILE A 61 27.53 20.35 10.20
N PHE A 62 26.96 19.17 10.28
CA PHE A 62 25.56 18.98 10.73
C PHE A 62 25.44 18.34 12.11
N GLY A 63 26.53 17.97 12.75
CA GLY A 63 26.55 17.37 14.09
C GLY A 63 25.90 15.95 14.14
N LEU A 64 25.70 15.29 13.00
CA LEU A 64 25.02 14.00 12.97
C LEU A 64 25.87 12.90 13.61
N ARG A 65 25.22 12.02 14.38
CA ARG A 65 25.86 10.80 14.90
C ARG A 65 26.21 9.86 13.74
N SER A 66 27.20 8.99 13.97
CA SER A 66 27.77 8.12 12.94
C SER A 66 26.72 7.31 12.16
N GLN A 67 25.78 6.68 12.85
CA GLN A 67 24.77 5.89 12.17
C GLN A 67 23.78 6.77 11.37
N MET A 68 23.42 7.95 11.89
CA MET A 68 22.56 8.90 11.17
C MET A 68 23.22 9.41 9.88
N ALA A 69 24.54 9.69 9.91
CA ALA A 69 25.29 10.08 8.73
C ALA A 69 25.28 8.98 7.66
N ILE A 70 25.47 7.72 8.07
CA ILE A 70 25.37 6.56 7.17
C ILE A 70 23.96 6.41 6.60
N SER A 71 22.93 6.58 7.43
CA SER A 71 21.52 6.50 7.00
C SER A 71 21.20 7.61 6.00
N CYS A 72 21.68 8.84 6.23
CA CYS A 72 21.55 9.97 5.29
C CYS A 72 22.08 9.61 3.90
N ILE A 73 23.31 9.10 3.80
CA ILE A 73 23.95 8.72 2.53
C ILE A 73 23.11 7.66 1.81
N ARG A 74 22.66 6.62 2.54
CA ARG A 74 21.82 5.55 1.98
C ARG A 74 20.49 6.07 1.42
N THR A 75 19.84 6.96 2.16
CA THR A 75 18.55 7.57 1.79
C THR A 75 18.69 8.38 0.51
N VAL A 76 19.76 9.17 0.38
CA VAL A 76 20.01 9.97 -0.82
C VAL A 76 20.30 9.08 -2.03
N ILE A 77 21.16 8.08 -1.90
CA ILE A 77 21.48 7.13 -2.98
C ILE A 77 20.22 6.40 -3.44
N ALA A 78 19.40 5.89 -2.50
CA ALA A 78 18.14 5.22 -2.81
C ALA A 78 17.18 6.13 -3.58
N LYS A 79 17.12 7.42 -3.21
CA LYS A 79 16.28 8.41 -3.90
C LYS A 79 16.73 8.65 -5.34
N TYR A 80 18.05 8.75 -5.58
CA TYR A 80 18.57 8.86 -6.95
C TYR A 80 18.25 7.62 -7.78
N LYS A 81 18.46 6.42 -7.25
CA LYS A 81 18.12 5.17 -7.94
C LYS A 81 16.63 5.14 -8.32
N THR A 82 15.74 5.50 -7.40
CA THR A 82 14.28 5.58 -7.67
C THR A 82 13.95 6.60 -8.76
N ILE A 83 14.62 7.75 -8.80
CA ILE A 83 14.40 8.76 -9.86
C ILE A 83 14.87 8.24 -11.22
N LEU A 84 16.03 7.59 -11.26
CA LEU A 84 16.56 7.01 -12.50
C LEU A 84 15.65 5.91 -13.06
N GLU A 85 15.15 5.01 -12.20
CA GLU A 85 14.24 3.94 -12.58
C GLU A 85 12.91 4.48 -13.13
N ASN A 86 12.32 5.47 -12.44
CA ASN A 86 10.98 5.97 -12.79
C ASN A 86 10.98 7.02 -13.91
N GLN A 87 11.97 7.91 -13.95
CA GLN A 87 11.98 9.07 -14.84
C GLN A 87 13.07 8.99 -15.92
N LYS A 88 14.01 8.04 -15.79
CA LYS A 88 15.18 7.89 -16.70
C LYS A 88 15.96 9.21 -16.91
N LYS A 89 15.95 10.10 -15.92
CA LYS A 89 16.59 11.42 -15.95
C LYS A 89 17.45 11.63 -14.71
N TRP A 90 18.60 12.31 -14.90
CA TRP A 90 19.45 12.72 -13.80
C TRP A 90 18.95 14.04 -13.23
N ILE A 91 18.18 13.96 -12.13
CA ILE A 91 17.57 15.11 -11.46
C ILE A 91 18.02 15.14 -10.02
N ARG A 92 18.48 16.29 -9.53
CA ARG A 92 18.87 16.48 -8.13
C ARG A 92 17.63 16.44 -7.22
N PRO A 93 17.47 15.43 -6.34
CA PRO A 93 16.41 15.43 -5.33
C PRO A 93 16.69 16.49 -4.26
N VAL A 94 15.60 17.15 -3.80
CA VAL A 94 15.65 18.12 -2.69
C VAL A 94 14.80 17.59 -1.54
N PHE A 95 15.42 17.44 -0.38
CA PHE A 95 14.79 16.95 0.84
C PHE A 95 14.21 18.13 1.62
N ARG A 96 12.88 18.34 1.51
CA ARG A 96 12.15 19.45 2.16
C ARG A 96 11.27 18.98 3.32
N ALA A 97 10.83 17.73 3.28
CA ALA A 97 9.98 17.17 4.33
C ALA A 97 10.85 16.80 5.56
N PRO A 98 10.45 17.19 6.77
CA PRO A 98 11.15 16.80 7.98
C PRO A 98 10.99 15.29 8.20
N GLN A 99 12.06 14.56 8.00
CA GLN A 99 12.16 13.11 8.14
C GLN A 99 13.51 12.76 8.77
N LEU A 100 13.56 11.69 9.56
CA LEU A 100 14.77 11.14 10.13
C LEU A 100 14.69 9.61 10.07
N ASP A 101 15.65 8.99 9.42
CA ASP A 101 15.73 7.53 9.33
C ASP A 101 16.61 7.00 10.47
N LEU A 102 16.08 6.02 11.20
CA LEU A 102 16.60 5.53 12.47
C LEU A 102 16.81 4.02 12.40
N VAL A 103 18.00 3.53 12.69
CA VAL A 103 18.32 2.11 12.71
C VAL A 103 18.02 1.52 14.09
N TRP A 104 17.34 0.37 14.11
CA TRP A 104 16.98 -0.37 15.33
C TRP A 104 18.23 -0.70 16.15
N ASN A 105 18.13 -0.50 17.48
CA ASN A 105 19.19 -0.72 18.48
C ASN A 105 20.47 0.09 18.26
N ARG A 106 20.51 1.01 17.27
CA ARG A 106 21.62 1.96 17.08
C ARG A 106 21.18 3.40 17.28
N ASP A 107 20.11 3.81 16.60
CA ASP A 107 19.56 5.15 16.68
C ASP A 107 18.30 5.21 17.53
N TYR A 108 17.54 4.12 17.62
CA TYR A 108 16.33 4.06 18.43
C TYR A 108 16.12 2.69 19.05
N SER A 109 15.33 2.68 20.12
CA SER A 109 14.80 1.49 20.77
C SER A 109 13.38 1.75 21.30
N LEU A 110 12.65 0.67 21.55
CA LEU A 110 11.27 0.70 22.06
C LEU A 110 11.15 -0.18 23.32
N ASN A 111 10.56 0.37 24.36
CA ASN A 111 10.10 -0.40 25.50
C ASN A 111 8.57 -0.45 25.44
N ALA A 112 8.05 -1.56 24.93
CA ALA A 112 6.61 -1.73 24.74
C ALA A 112 5.83 -1.92 26.05
N LYS A 113 6.49 -2.31 27.15
CA LYS A 113 5.85 -2.44 28.47
C LYS A 113 5.48 -1.07 29.04
N ASN A 114 6.37 -0.09 28.88
CA ASN A 114 6.23 1.26 29.42
C ASN A 114 5.84 2.30 28.37
N ASP A 115 5.59 1.89 27.12
CA ASP A 115 5.29 2.76 25.98
C ASP A 115 6.35 3.87 25.75
N ILE A 116 7.63 3.52 25.96
CA ILE A 116 8.78 4.45 25.84
C ILE A 116 9.50 4.21 24.52
N PHE A 117 9.66 5.29 23.75
CA PHE A 117 10.51 5.39 22.58
C PHE A 117 11.78 6.17 22.94
N SER A 118 12.92 5.52 22.82
CA SER A 118 14.24 6.14 23.02
C SER A 118 14.85 6.42 21.67
N VAL A 119 15.33 7.63 21.44
CA VAL A 119 15.91 8.05 20.16
C VAL A 119 17.14 8.92 20.35
N ASN A 120 18.17 8.68 19.56
CA ASN A 120 19.34 9.52 19.48
C ASN A 120 18.99 10.84 18.76
N THR A 121 19.53 11.94 19.25
CA THR A 121 19.38 13.27 18.69
C THR A 121 20.74 13.98 18.63
N LEU A 122 20.79 15.20 18.13
CA LEU A 122 21.99 16.04 18.19
C LEU A 122 22.44 16.27 19.63
N ASN A 123 21.49 16.43 20.56
CA ASN A 123 21.75 16.80 21.96
C ASN A 123 21.76 15.58 22.91
N GLY A 124 22.05 14.39 22.39
CA GLY A 124 22.05 13.18 23.21
C GLY A 124 20.86 12.28 22.91
N GLN A 125 20.59 11.34 23.79
CA GLN A 125 19.43 10.45 23.70
C GLN A 125 18.26 11.03 24.49
N ILE A 126 17.09 11.10 23.86
CA ILE A 126 15.85 11.46 24.55
C ILE A 126 14.92 10.25 24.67
N ARG A 127 14.03 10.29 25.66
CA ARG A 127 13.01 9.24 25.91
C ARG A 127 11.64 9.89 25.95
N VAL A 128 10.77 9.47 25.07
CA VAL A 128 9.41 10.02 24.92
C VAL A 128 8.39 8.91 24.86
N CYS A 129 7.13 9.21 25.20
CA CYS A 129 6.07 8.23 25.12
C CYS A 129 5.57 8.04 23.68
N PHE A 130 5.06 6.86 23.38
CA PHE A 130 4.37 6.60 22.12
C PHE A 130 3.00 5.94 22.36
N CYS A 131 2.09 6.10 21.41
CA CYS A 131 0.78 5.48 21.46
C CYS A 131 0.78 4.20 20.63
N LYS A 132 0.66 3.02 21.29
CA LYS A 132 0.59 1.71 20.60
C LYS A 132 -0.84 1.24 20.31
N LYS A 133 -1.86 2.02 20.65
CA LYS A 133 -3.27 1.65 20.46
C LYS A 133 -3.56 1.20 19.03
N GLY A 134 -4.01 -0.04 18.87
CA GLY A 134 -4.29 -0.68 17.58
C GLY A 134 -3.06 -1.34 16.92
N PHE A 135 -1.88 -1.27 17.57
CA PHE A 135 -0.64 -1.88 17.11
C PHE A 135 -0.03 -2.84 18.15
N GLU A 136 -0.73 -3.16 19.23
CA GLU A 136 -0.27 -3.96 20.37
C GLU A 136 0.35 -5.28 19.94
N ARG A 137 -0.26 -5.92 18.94
CA ARG A 137 0.16 -7.20 18.37
C ARG A 137 1.54 -7.20 17.74
N TYR A 138 2.04 -6.03 17.31
CA TYR A 138 3.36 -5.90 16.70
C TYR A 138 4.49 -5.77 17.72
N PHE A 139 4.15 -5.86 19.00
CA PHE A 139 5.09 -5.82 20.11
C PHE A 139 5.14 -7.16 20.88
N SER A 140 4.57 -8.22 20.30
CA SER A 140 4.69 -9.58 20.83
C SER A 140 6.08 -10.17 20.55
N ASP A 141 6.41 -11.22 21.28
CA ASP A 141 7.65 -11.96 21.07
C ASP A 141 7.74 -12.50 19.65
N GLY A 142 8.95 -12.51 19.08
CA GLY A 142 9.22 -12.93 17.71
C GLY A 142 9.10 -11.82 16.64
N CYS A 143 8.61 -10.62 16.99
CA CYS A 143 8.61 -9.49 16.07
C CYS A 143 9.99 -8.85 15.97
N LYS A 144 10.45 -8.59 14.72
CA LYS A 144 11.71 -7.93 14.41
C LYS A 144 11.44 -6.51 13.89
N PHE A 145 12.11 -5.51 14.46
CA PHE A 145 11.98 -4.12 14.03
C PHE A 145 13.07 -3.74 13.03
N GLY A 146 12.67 -3.07 11.96
CA GLY A 146 13.58 -2.57 10.91
C GLY A 146 13.99 -1.12 11.10
N THR A 147 14.60 -0.53 10.08
CA THR A 147 14.91 0.91 10.04
C THR A 147 13.61 1.71 10.03
N ALA A 148 13.38 2.48 11.08
CA ALA A 148 12.20 3.30 11.22
C ALA A 148 12.40 4.68 10.59
N SER A 149 11.29 5.33 10.22
CA SER A 149 11.30 6.72 9.77
C SER A 149 10.45 7.57 10.70
N LEU A 150 11.08 8.54 11.36
CA LEU A 150 10.39 9.55 12.16
C LEU A 150 9.99 10.71 11.25
N VAL A 151 8.70 11.01 11.20
CA VAL A 151 8.13 12.08 10.37
C VAL A 151 7.32 13.06 11.20
N SER A 152 7.38 14.34 10.84
CA SER A 152 6.53 15.37 11.42
C SER A 152 5.38 15.71 10.47
N LYS A 153 4.14 15.65 10.97
CA LYS A 153 2.94 15.90 10.17
C LYS A 153 1.89 16.65 10.99
N HIS A 154 1.49 17.82 10.51
CA HIS A 154 0.52 18.69 11.22
C HIS A 154 0.87 18.96 12.68
N GLY A 155 2.14 19.19 12.95
CA GLY A 155 2.62 19.44 14.31
C GLY A 155 2.64 18.23 15.23
N LYS A 156 2.41 17.03 14.74
CA LYS A 156 2.55 15.74 15.46
C LYS A 156 3.69 14.94 14.87
N PHE A 157 4.31 14.09 15.70
CA PHE A 157 5.35 13.17 15.27
C PHE A 157 4.80 11.77 15.13
N PHE A 158 5.23 11.08 14.09
CA PHE A 158 4.87 9.69 13.84
C PHE A 158 6.14 8.89 13.53
N LEU A 159 6.26 7.75 14.16
CA LEU A 159 7.30 6.77 13.90
C LEU A 159 6.72 5.66 13.02
N HIS A 160 7.23 5.55 11.82
CA HIS A 160 6.87 4.48 10.89
C HIS A 160 7.91 3.37 11.02
N ILE A 161 7.51 2.22 11.59
CA ILE A 161 8.42 1.11 11.88
C ILE A 161 8.03 -0.08 11.01
N PRO A 162 8.92 -0.59 10.15
CA PRO A 162 8.76 -1.90 9.55
C PRO A 162 8.88 -2.97 10.64
N VAL A 163 7.82 -3.77 10.81
CA VAL A 163 7.78 -4.87 11.76
C VAL A 163 7.66 -6.15 10.97
N THR A 164 8.64 -7.03 11.12
CA THR A 164 8.67 -8.36 10.49
C THR A 164 8.35 -9.42 11.52
N TYR A 165 7.41 -10.30 11.21
CA TYR A 165 7.03 -11.43 12.04
C TYR A 165 6.82 -12.68 11.18
N GLU A 166 6.90 -13.84 11.82
CA GLU A 166 6.70 -15.12 11.16
C GLU A 166 5.22 -15.46 11.07
N ILE A 167 4.82 -16.02 9.93
CA ILE A 167 3.47 -16.54 9.69
C ILE A 167 3.60 -17.99 9.29
N SER A 168 2.73 -18.83 9.84
CA SER A 168 2.58 -20.21 9.38
C SER A 168 2.10 -20.20 7.94
N GLU A 169 2.77 -20.93 7.08
CA GLU A 169 2.34 -21.13 5.69
C GLU A 169 1.09 -21.99 5.67
N LEU A 170 0.18 -21.70 4.77
CA LEU A 170 -0.94 -22.56 4.45
C LEU A 170 -0.51 -23.43 3.26
N PRO A 171 -0.38 -24.76 3.41
CA PRO A 171 -0.12 -25.64 2.29
C PRO A 171 -1.30 -25.62 1.31
N ASP A 172 -1.03 -25.77 0.03
CA ASP A 172 -2.08 -25.81 -1.01
C ASP A 172 -3.09 -26.94 -0.77
N THR A 173 -2.65 -28.03 -0.12
CA THR A 173 -3.50 -29.16 0.29
C THR A 173 -4.53 -28.81 1.38
N GLU A 174 -4.38 -27.70 2.09
CA GLU A 174 -5.31 -27.24 3.12
C GLU A 174 -6.35 -26.23 2.59
N ILE A 175 -6.36 -25.94 1.28
CA ILE A 175 -7.38 -25.04 0.70
C ILE A 175 -8.73 -25.75 0.70
N SER A 176 -9.62 -25.29 1.57
CA SER A 176 -10.96 -25.84 1.78
C SER A 176 -12.09 -24.98 1.19
N ASN A 177 -11.81 -23.70 0.91
CA ASN A 177 -12.78 -22.76 0.37
C ASN A 177 -12.11 -21.85 -0.66
N VAL A 178 -12.80 -21.56 -1.75
CA VAL A 178 -12.34 -20.61 -2.77
C VAL A 178 -13.34 -19.47 -2.86
N VAL A 179 -12.85 -18.25 -2.95
CA VAL A 179 -13.68 -17.04 -3.10
C VAL A 179 -13.17 -16.22 -4.27
N GLY A 180 -13.92 -16.17 -5.36
CA GLY A 180 -13.66 -15.24 -6.46
C GLY A 180 -14.13 -13.84 -6.10
N ILE A 181 -13.32 -12.83 -6.39
CA ILE A 181 -13.58 -11.42 -6.06
C ILE A 181 -13.44 -10.56 -7.32
N ASP A 182 -14.55 -10.12 -7.88
CA ASP A 182 -14.59 -9.11 -8.93
C ASP A 182 -14.60 -7.71 -8.30
N ARG A 183 -13.73 -6.80 -8.78
CA ARG A 183 -13.53 -5.45 -8.23
C ARG A 183 -13.97 -4.39 -9.23
N GLY A 184 -14.93 -3.57 -8.83
CA GLY A 184 -15.54 -2.58 -9.71
C GLY A 184 -15.76 -1.21 -9.05
N ILE A 185 -16.38 -0.29 -9.80
CA ILE A 185 -16.75 1.06 -9.33
C ILE A 185 -18.18 1.08 -8.78
N ARG A 186 -19.08 0.29 -9.38
CA ARG A 186 -20.46 0.17 -8.93
C ARG A 186 -20.55 -0.62 -7.64
N PHE A 187 -19.96 -1.81 -7.66
CA PHE A 187 -19.67 -2.59 -6.48
C PHE A 187 -18.17 -2.59 -6.27
N LEU A 188 -17.74 -2.26 -5.06
CA LEU A 188 -16.32 -2.18 -4.70
C LEU A 188 -15.65 -3.55 -4.77
N ALA A 189 -16.42 -4.56 -4.41
CA ALA A 189 -16.13 -5.97 -4.59
C ALA A 189 -17.45 -6.75 -4.72
N VAL A 190 -17.47 -7.74 -5.58
CA VAL A 190 -18.51 -8.78 -5.63
C VAL A 190 -17.82 -10.11 -5.40
N THR A 191 -18.31 -10.89 -4.46
CA THR A 191 -17.73 -12.20 -4.14
C THR A 191 -18.62 -13.34 -4.58
N TYR A 192 -18.00 -14.49 -4.85
CA TYR A 192 -18.67 -15.75 -5.04
C TYR A 192 -17.84 -16.86 -4.39
N ASP A 193 -18.44 -17.64 -3.48
CA ASP A 193 -17.77 -18.65 -2.68
C ASP A 193 -18.12 -20.12 -3.12
N SER A 194 -17.41 -21.09 -2.54
CA SER A 194 -17.63 -22.51 -2.82
C SER A 194 -19.01 -23.04 -2.38
N ARG A 195 -19.76 -22.27 -1.59
CA ARG A 195 -21.15 -22.57 -1.20
C ARG A 195 -22.17 -21.95 -2.15
N GLY A 196 -21.72 -21.26 -3.22
CA GLY A 196 -22.58 -20.57 -4.18
C GLY A 196 -23.13 -19.22 -3.72
N ARG A 197 -22.67 -18.69 -2.56
CA ARG A 197 -23.13 -17.41 -2.02
C ARG A 197 -22.39 -16.26 -2.71
N SER A 198 -23.12 -15.17 -2.93
CA SER A 198 -22.55 -13.93 -3.45
C SER A 198 -22.80 -12.79 -2.48
N VAL A 199 -21.78 -11.97 -2.25
CA VAL A 199 -21.88 -10.75 -1.44
C VAL A 199 -21.48 -9.57 -2.30
N PHE A 200 -22.27 -8.48 -2.23
CA PHE A 200 -22.06 -7.25 -3.01
C PHE A 200 -21.68 -6.11 -2.05
N TYR A 201 -20.50 -5.55 -2.21
CA TYR A 201 -20.04 -4.36 -1.48
C TYR A 201 -20.36 -3.11 -2.30
N ASP A 202 -21.44 -2.40 -1.92
CA ASP A 202 -21.94 -1.24 -2.69
C ASP A 202 -20.94 -0.09 -2.78
N GLY A 203 -20.78 0.47 -3.99
CA GLY A 203 -19.90 1.59 -4.29
C GLY A 203 -20.59 2.96 -4.36
N ASN A 204 -21.92 3.03 -4.24
CA ASN A 204 -22.66 4.28 -4.46
C ASN A 204 -22.25 5.38 -3.48
N THR A 205 -22.12 5.08 -2.19
CA THR A 205 -21.65 6.04 -1.18
C THR A 205 -20.26 6.57 -1.50
N VAL A 206 -19.36 5.70 -1.98
CA VAL A 206 -18.02 6.09 -2.38
C VAL A 206 -18.05 7.01 -3.60
N LYS A 207 -18.84 6.66 -4.61
CA LYS A 207 -19.03 7.46 -5.82
C LYS A 207 -19.56 8.86 -5.49
N GLN A 208 -20.60 8.97 -4.67
CA GLN A 208 -21.19 10.24 -4.25
C GLN A 208 -20.20 11.11 -3.48
N LYS A 209 -19.51 10.55 -2.48
CA LYS A 209 -18.53 11.26 -1.67
C LYS A 209 -17.34 11.75 -2.47
N ARG A 210 -16.85 10.96 -3.42
CA ARG A 210 -15.81 11.37 -4.37
C ARG A 210 -16.27 12.47 -5.32
N ALA A 211 -17.49 12.39 -5.83
CA ALA A 211 -18.08 13.44 -6.65
C ALA A 211 -18.16 14.77 -5.87
N HIS A 212 -18.59 14.73 -4.60
CA HIS A 212 -18.59 15.89 -3.70
C HIS A 212 -17.16 16.47 -3.52
N TYR A 213 -16.15 15.65 -3.20
CA TYR A 213 -14.78 16.15 -3.07
C TYR A 213 -14.21 16.71 -4.39
N LYS A 214 -14.59 16.15 -5.54
CA LYS A 214 -14.21 16.66 -6.86
C LYS A 214 -14.80 18.05 -7.11
N ALA A 215 -16.10 18.24 -6.83
CA ALA A 215 -16.78 19.52 -6.96
C ALA A 215 -16.15 20.59 -6.06
N LEU A 216 -15.97 20.26 -4.78
CA LEU A 216 -15.37 21.17 -3.79
C LEU A 216 -13.92 21.57 -4.17
N ARG A 217 -13.12 20.66 -4.72
CA ARG A 217 -11.78 21.00 -5.23
C ARG A 217 -11.86 21.95 -6.42
N LYS A 218 -12.80 21.74 -7.34
CA LYS A 218 -12.99 22.61 -8.50
C LYS A 218 -13.32 24.04 -8.06
N GLU A 219 -14.26 24.22 -7.15
CA GLU A 219 -14.63 25.52 -6.58
C GLU A 219 -13.43 26.22 -5.91
N LEU A 220 -12.72 25.52 -5.04
CA LEU A 220 -11.55 26.06 -4.35
C LEU A 220 -10.38 26.40 -5.30
N GLN A 221 -10.24 25.67 -6.41
CA GLN A 221 -9.25 25.98 -7.45
C GLN A 221 -9.58 27.27 -8.19
N GLN A 222 -10.87 27.52 -8.43
CA GLN A 222 -11.35 28.78 -9.05
C GLN A 222 -11.07 29.99 -8.18
N VAL A 223 -11.24 29.86 -6.85
CA VAL A 223 -10.92 30.92 -5.89
C VAL A 223 -9.43 31.29 -5.87
N GLY A 224 -8.50 30.33 -6.03
CA GLY A 224 -7.07 30.54 -6.25
C GLY A 224 -6.25 31.16 -5.10
N THR A 225 -6.85 31.49 -3.95
CA THR A 225 -6.17 32.14 -2.81
C THR A 225 -5.24 31.18 -2.04
N PRO A 226 -4.27 31.68 -1.26
CA PRO A 226 -3.45 30.85 -0.37
C PRO A 226 -4.30 30.03 0.62
N SER A 227 -5.40 30.57 1.11
CA SER A 227 -6.33 29.88 1.99
C SER A 227 -7.03 28.72 1.28
N SER A 228 -7.53 28.92 0.06
CA SER A 228 -8.15 27.87 -0.74
C SER A 228 -7.18 26.73 -1.05
N ARG A 229 -5.90 27.05 -1.34
CA ARG A 229 -4.84 26.04 -1.55
C ARG A 229 -4.58 25.21 -0.30
N ARG A 230 -4.55 25.81 0.91
CA ARG A 230 -4.44 25.06 2.17
C ARG A 230 -5.64 24.15 2.38
N ARG A 231 -6.86 24.63 2.07
CA ARG A 231 -8.09 23.83 2.18
C ARG A 231 -8.09 22.63 1.21
N ILE A 232 -7.65 22.83 -0.03
CA ILE A 232 -7.49 21.73 -1.02
C ILE A 232 -6.59 20.62 -0.48
N ARG A 233 -5.44 20.97 0.12
CA ARG A 233 -4.53 19.98 0.73
C ARG A 233 -5.19 19.22 1.88
N ALA A 234 -5.92 19.92 2.74
CA ALA A 234 -6.66 19.32 3.87
C ALA A 234 -7.76 18.35 3.39
N ILE A 235 -8.50 18.72 2.34
CA ILE A 235 -9.53 17.89 1.71
C ILE A 235 -8.92 16.61 1.13
N GLY A 236 -7.84 16.71 0.35
CA GLY A 236 -7.17 15.55 -0.25
C GLY A 236 -6.71 14.54 0.79
N GLN A 237 -6.21 14.99 1.93
CA GLN A 237 -5.83 14.10 3.02
C GLN A 237 -7.02 13.42 3.71
N ARG A 238 -8.16 14.12 3.86
CA ARG A 238 -9.39 13.54 4.42
C ARG A 238 -9.96 12.47 3.50
N GLU A 239 -10.03 12.77 2.21
CA GLU A 239 -10.52 11.83 1.19
C GLU A 239 -9.66 10.55 1.17
N ASN A 240 -8.33 10.70 1.14
CA ASN A 240 -7.42 9.54 1.12
C ASN A 240 -7.56 8.69 2.39
N ARG A 241 -7.63 9.29 3.58
CA ARG A 241 -7.84 8.53 4.82
C ARG A 241 -9.16 7.79 4.82
N TRP A 242 -10.22 8.44 4.38
CA TRP A 242 -11.53 7.81 4.29
C TRP A 242 -11.55 6.65 3.30
N MET A 243 -10.89 6.78 2.14
CA MET A 243 -10.76 5.67 1.18
C MET A 243 -9.97 4.50 1.75
N GLN A 244 -8.87 4.78 2.45
CA GLN A 244 -8.12 3.74 3.14
C GLN A 244 -8.95 3.02 4.20
N ASP A 245 -9.81 3.74 4.92
CA ASP A 245 -10.73 3.16 5.89
C ASP A 245 -11.75 2.23 5.22
N VAL A 246 -12.35 2.65 4.10
CA VAL A 246 -13.24 1.81 3.29
C VAL A 246 -12.56 0.51 2.87
N ASP A 247 -11.34 0.60 2.32
CA ASP A 247 -10.57 -0.59 1.91
C ASP A 247 -10.21 -1.47 3.11
N HIS A 248 -9.93 -0.88 4.28
CA HIS A 248 -9.72 -1.62 5.51
C HIS A 248 -10.97 -2.37 5.99
N CYS A 249 -12.15 -1.74 5.90
CA CYS A 249 -13.43 -2.35 6.28
C CYS A 249 -13.78 -3.52 5.35
N ILE A 250 -13.67 -3.33 4.03
CA ILE A 250 -13.97 -4.39 3.06
C ILE A 250 -13.00 -5.57 3.22
N SER A 251 -11.69 -5.31 3.24
CA SER A 251 -10.70 -6.38 3.40
C SER A 251 -10.79 -7.10 4.75
N LYS A 252 -11.21 -6.42 5.83
CA LYS A 252 -11.49 -7.03 7.11
C LYS A 252 -12.71 -7.94 7.04
N ALA A 253 -13.82 -7.44 6.49
CA ALA A 253 -15.05 -8.20 6.33
C ALA A 253 -14.83 -9.46 5.48
N LEU A 254 -14.07 -9.37 4.38
CA LEU A 254 -13.73 -10.50 3.52
C LEU A 254 -12.99 -11.60 4.31
N VAL A 255 -11.96 -11.20 5.07
CA VAL A 255 -11.13 -12.15 5.82
C VAL A 255 -11.90 -12.78 6.99
N GLU A 256 -12.64 -11.97 7.77
CA GLU A 256 -13.36 -12.45 8.96
C GLU A 256 -14.63 -13.26 8.64
N SER A 257 -15.23 -13.07 7.45
CA SER A 257 -16.41 -13.82 7.03
C SER A 257 -16.11 -15.17 6.38
N ASN A 258 -14.83 -15.48 6.19
CA ASN A 258 -14.40 -16.72 5.56
C ASN A 258 -13.49 -17.54 6.49
N PRO A 259 -13.56 -18.89 6.47
CA PRO A 259 -12.76 -19.75 7.35
C PRO A 259 -11.27 -19.72 6.98
N GLU A 260 -10.42 -20.24 7.87
CA GLU A 260 -9.05 -20.63 7.54
C GLU A 260 -9.05 -21.59 6.33
N GLY A 261 -7.97 -21.63 5.56
CA GLY A 261 -7.91 -22.42 4.33
C GLY A 261 -8.66 -21.79 3.15
N THR A 262 -9.08 -20.50 3.24
CA THR A 262 -9.71 -19.81 2.11
C THR A 262 -8.67 -19.26 1.14
N LEU A 263 -8.86 -19.53 -0.16
CA LEU A 263 -8.15 -18.91 -1.26
C LEU A 263 -9.00 -17.81 -1.88
N PHE A 264 -8.59 -16.56 -1.75
CA PHE A 264 -9.17 -15.41 -2.47
C PHE A 264 -8.53 -15.27 -3.84
N VAL A 265 -9.34 -15.18 -4.88
CA VAL A 265 -8.90 -15.04 -6.27
C VAL A 265 -9.37 -13.71 -6.83
N LEU A 266 -8.43 -12.89 -7.27
CA LEU A 266 -8.67 -11.56 -7.79
C LEU A 266 -8.14 -11.44 -9.23
N GLU A 267 -8.71 -10.50 -9.99
CA GLU A 267 -8.15 -10.11 -11.29
C GLU A 267 -6.83 -9.35 -11.12
N ASP A 268 -5.85 -9.63 -11.98
CA ASP A 268 -4.64 -8.79 -12.08
C ASP A 268 -4.94 -7.50 -12.83
N LEU A 269 -5.15 -6.43 -12.08
CA LEU A 269 -5.45 -5.09 -12.60
C LEU A 269 -4.20 -4.18 -12.67
N SER A 270 -2.98 -4.72 -12.60
CA SER A 270 -1.74 -3.93 -12.62
C SER A 270 -1.60 -3.05 -13.87
N ASN A 271 -2.13 -3.48 -15.01
CA ASN A 271 -2.07 -2.74 -16.27
C ASN A 271 -3.26 -1.79 -16.53
N VAL A 272 -4.25 -1.74 -15.65
CA VAL A 272 -5.47 -0.91 -15.86
C VAL A 272 -5.14 0.58 -15.91
N ARG A 273 -4.12 1.06 -15.21
CA ARG A 273 -3.69 2.47 -15.29
C ARG A 273 -3.26 2.88 -16.70
N ALA A 274 -2.51 2.05 -17.40
CA ALA A 274 -2.13 2.32 -18.80
C ALA A 274 -3.35 2.34 -19.72
N ALA A 275 -4.33 1.46 -19.49
CA ALA A 275 -5.57 1.44 -20.26
C ALA A 275 -6.48 2.65 -19.99
N THR A 276 -6.38 3.28 -18.81
CA THR A 276 -7.20 4.45 -18.45
C THR A 276 -6.81 5.75 -19.15
N GLU A 277 -5.66 5.82 -19.80
CA GLU A 277 -5.31 6.96 -20.66
C GLU A 277 -6.30 7.12 -21.83
N ARG A 278 -6.94 6.04 -22.25
CA ARG A 278 -7.97 6.00 -23.31
C ARG A 278 -9.37 6.36 -22.82
N VAL A 279 -9.58 6.50 -21.48
CA VAL A 279 -10.87 6.84 -20.88
C VAL A 279 -11.09 8.36 -20.96
N ARG A 280 -12.33 8.78 -21.23
CA ARG A 280 -12.72 10.20 -21.26
C ARG A 280 -12.33 10.89 -19.95
N VAL A 281 -11.80 12.12 -20.03
CA VAL A 281 -11.29 12.89 -18.87
C VAL A 281 -12.31 13.00 -17.73
N LYS A 282 -13.60 13.13 -18.05
CA LYS A 282 -14.68 13.20 -17.04
C LYS A 282 -14.82 11.94 -16.21
N ASP A 283 -14.54 10.78 -16.79
CA ASP A 283 -14.72 9.46 -16.17
C ASP A 283 -13.40 8.94 -15.58
N ARG A 284 -12.26 9.47 -16.08
CA ARG A 284 -10.90 9.11 -15.64
C ARG A 284 -10.70 9.28 -14.14
N TYR A 285 -11.28 10.32 -13.52
CA TYR A 285 -11.11 10.57 -12.10
C TYR A 285 -11.63 9.41 -11.24
N LEU A 286 -12.78 8.82 -11.56
CA LEU A 286 -13.32 7.68 -10.82
C LEU A 286 -12.50 6.41 -11.07
N THR A 287 -12.09 6.16 -12.31
CA THR A 287 -11.37 4.95 -12.70
C THR A 287 -9.91 4.95 -12.22
N VAL A 288 -9.19 6.07 -12.39
CA VAL A 288 -7.76 6.19 -12.00
C VAL A 288 -7.59 6.34 -10.49
N SER A 289 -8.55 6.99 -9.83
CA SER A 289 -8.47 7.24 -8.38
C SER A 289 -8.98 6.07 -7.55
N TRP A 290 -9.52 5.01 -8.19
CA TRP A 290 -9.91 3.79 -7.49
C TRP A 290 -8.68 3.01 -7.05
N SER A 291 -8.66 2.67 -5.77
CA SER A 291 -7.51 2.02 -5.14
C SER A 291 -7.61 0.49 -5.21
N TYR A 292 -7.72 -0.09 -6.44
CA TYR A 292 -7.69 -1.55 -6.61
C TYR A 292 -6.45 -2.18 -5.94
N TYR A 293 -5.32 -1.50 -6.05
CA TYR A 293 -4.06 -1.93 -5.44
C TYR A 293 -4.11 -1.89 -3.91
N ASP A 294 -4.68 -0.83 -3.32
CA ASP A 294 -4.76 -0.69 -1.85
C ASP A 294 -5.66 -1.77 -1.23
N LEU A 295 -6.82 -2.06 -1.82
CA LEU A 295 -7.70 -3.13 -1.37
C LEU A 295 -7.01 -4.50 -1.48
N GLU A 296 -6.34 -4.76 -2.61
CA GLU A 296 -5.56 -5.99 -2.83
C GLU A 296 -4.48 -6.16 -1.76
N GLN A 297 -3.64 -5.15 -1.53
CA GLN A 297 -2.59 -5.20 -0.53
C GLN A 297 -3.15 -5.46 0.88
N LYS A 298 -4.25 -4.76 1.22
CA LYS A 298 -4.90 -4.93 2.53
C LYS A 298 -5.52 -6.33 2.70
N LEU A 299 -6.11 -6.87 1.65
CA LEU A 299 -6.64 -8.23 1.66
C LEU A 299 -5.50 -9.24 1.82
N THR A 300 -4.45 -9.14 1.01
CA THR A 300 -3.34 -10.09 1.00
C THR A 300 -2.68 -10.21 2.38
N TYR A 301 -2.28 -9.09 3.01
CA TYR A 301 -1.60 -9.21 4.30
C TYR A 301 -2.53 -9.66 5.43
N LYS A 302 -3.84 -9.34 5.36
CA LYS A 302 -4.81 -9.81 6.36
C LYS A 302 -5.12 -11.30 6.18
N ALA A 303 -5.33 -11.74 4.93
CA ALA A 303 -5.56 -13.14 4.60
C ALA A 303 -4.44 -14.03 5.13
N LEU A 304 -3.19 -13.70 4.83
CA LEU A 304 -2.04 -14.44 5.33
C LEU A 304 -2.04 -14.60 6.86
N ARG A 305 -2.47 -13.59 7.60
CA ARG A 305 -2.57 -13.64 9.07
C ARG A 305 -3.67 -14.56 9.60
N HIS A 306 -4.68 -14.82 8.79
CA HIS A 306 -5.80 -15.70 9.11
C HIS A 306 -5.66 -17.07 8.44
N ARG A 307 -4.43 -17.48 8.09
CA ARG A 307 -4.18 -18.73 7.35
C ARG A 307 -5.05 -18.86 6.10
N GLN A 308 -5.14 -17.78 5.35
CA GLN A 308 -5.85 -17.66 4.08
C GLN A 308 -4.87 -17.12 3.04
N LEU A 309 -5.11 -17.39 1.76
CA LEU A 309 -4.27 -16.94 0.65
C LEU A 309 -5.03 -15.97 -0.25
N ALA A 310 -4.30 -15.10 -0.95
CA ALA A 310 -4.85 -14.26 -2.00
C ALA A 310 -3.94 -14.34 -3.24
N VAL A 311 -4.52 -14.70 -4.36
CA VAL A 311 -3.82 -14.85 -5.64
C VAL A 311 -4.46 -13.95 -6.71
N LYS A 312 -3.66 -13.61 -7.72
CA LYS A 312 -4.11 -12.87 -8.88
C LYS A 312 -4.10 -13.76 -10.11
N VAL A 313 -5.11 -13.59 -10.94
CA VAL A 313 -5.26 -14.32 -12.21
C VAL A 313 -5.48 -13.34 -13.36
N ASP A 314 -5.23 -13.79 -14.59
CA ASP A 314 -5.46 -12.99 -15.79
C ASP A 314 -6.96 -12.62 -15.90
N PRO A 315 -7.29 -11.32 -16.05
CA PRO A 315 -8.67 -10.86 -16.18
C PRO A 315 -9.32 -11.19 -17.53
N ALA A 316 -8.61 -11.82 -18.46
CA ALA A 316 -9.10 -12.06 -19.81
C ALA A 316 -10.43 -12.87 -19.78
N TYR A 317 -11.46 -12.28 -20.38
CA TYR A 317 -12.79 -12.89 -20.58
C TYR A 317 -13.58 -13.24 -19.30
N THR A 318 -13.11 -12.94 -18.10
CA THR A 318 -13.81 -13.28 -16.84
C THR A 318 -15.26 -12.79 -16.80
N SER A 319 -15.55 -11.62 -17.36
CA SER A 319 -16.89 -11.02 -17.42
C SER A 319 -17.70 -11.38 -18.69
N GLN A 320 -17.15 -12.17 -19.63
CA GLN A 320 -17.77 -12.50 -20.91
C GLN A 320 -18.07 -14.00 -21.05
N THR A 321 -17.44 -14.84 -20.24
CA THR A 321 -17.60 -16.29 -20.25
C THR A 321 -18.80 -16.72 -19.41
N CYS A 322 -19.65 -17.53 -19.96
CA CYS A 322 -20.76 -18.12 -19.22
C CYS A 322 -20.27 -19.18 -18.22
N PRO A 323 -20.51 -19.01 -16.90
CA PRO A 323 -20.07 -19.99 -15.92
C PRO A 323 -20.82 -21.34 -16.02
N LYS A 324 -21.96 -21.36 -16.70
CA LYS A 324 -22.81 -22.57 -16.85
C LYS A 324 -22.40 -23.43 -18.04
N CYS A 325 -22.19 -22.84 -19.22
CA CYS A 325 -21.93 -23.59 -20.47
C CYS A 325 -20.53 -23.29 -21.07
N GLY A 326 -19.75 -22.39 -20.52
CA GLY A 326 -18.43 -22.05 -21.02
C GLY A 326 -18.40 -21.10 -22.24
N HIS A 327 -19.57 -20.81 -22.87
CA HIS A 327 -19.60 -19.93 -24.04
C HIS A 327 -19.12 -18.55 -23.75
N THR A 328 -18.15 -18.09 -24.54
CA THR A 328 -17.48 -16.79 -24.35
C THR A 328 -17.79 -15.88 -25.52
N GLU A 329 -18.55 -14.81 -25.24
CA GLU A 329 -18.89 -13.80 -26.24
C GLU A 329 -19.08 -12.43 -25.59
N LYS A 330 -18.62 -11.37 -26.28
CA LYS A 330 -18.79 -9.99 -25.80
C LYS A 330 -20.25 -9.58 -25.70
N ALA A 331 -21.11 -10.11 -26.57
CA ALA A 331 -22.55 -9.85 -26.59
C ALA A 331 -23.30 -10.44 -25.38
N ASN A 332 -22.69 -11.36 -24.62
CA ASN A 332 -23.27 -11.89 -23.38
C ASN A 332 -23.42 -10.79 -22.32
N ARG A 333 -22.60 -9.71 -22.36
CA ARG A 333 -22.57 -8.67 -21.34
C ARG A 333 -23.19 -7.36 -21.81
N ASN A 334 -24.18 -6.85 -21.11
CA ASN A 334 -24.71 -5.50 -21.27
C ASN A 334 -24.21 -4.57 -20.15
N LYS A 335 -23.14 -3.82 -20.43
CA LYS A 335 -22.50 -2.91 -19.46
C LYS A 335 -23.40 -1.74 -19.01
N LYS A 336 -24.42 -1.34 -19.80
CA LYS A 336 -25.29 -0.21 -19.46
C LYS A 336 -26.25 -0.56 -18.33
N ILE A 337 -26.77 -1.77 -18.32
CA ILE A 337 -27.75 -2.25 -17.33
C ILE A 337 -27.15 -3.28 -16.37
N HIS A 338 -25.84 -3.53 -16.46
CA HIS A 338 -25.11 -4.50 -15.61
C HIS A 338 -25.73 -5.90 -15.59
N THR A 339 -26.09 -6.39 -16.77
CA THR A 339 -26.72 -7.71 -16.93
C THR A 339 -25.88 -8.55 -17.86
N PHE A 340 -25.74 -9.80 -17.50
CA PHE A 340 -25.19 -10.86 -18.32
C PHE A 340 -26.33 -11.76 -18.80
N CYS A 341 -26.37 -12.08 -20.09
CA CYS A 341 -27.29 -13.06 -20.69
C CYS A 341 -26.53 -13.89 -21.73
N CYS A 342 -26.30 -15.14 -21.44
CA CYS A 342 -25.57 -16.04 -22.34
C CYS A 342 -26.34 -16.24 -23.64
N LYS A 343 -25.70 -15.98 -24.77
CA LYS A 343 -26.32 -16.15 -26.10
C LYS A 343 -26.49 -17.61 -26.52
N SER A 344 -25.73 -18.52 -25.87
CA SER A 344 -25.82 -19.94 -26.14
C SER A 344 -26.89 -20.66 -25.29
N CYS A 345 -26.85 -20.50 -23.95
CA CYS A 345 -27.70 -21.25 -23.05
C CYS A 345 -28.76 -20.42 -22.31
N GLY A 346 -28.88 -19.12 -22.59
CA GLY A 346 -29.87 -18.23 -21.98
C GLY A 346 -29.64 -17.90 -20.48
N TYR A 347 -28.55 -18.37 -19.86
CA TYR A 347 -28.28 -18.10 -18.47
C TYR A 347 -28.10 -16.58 -18.20
N THR A 348 -28.88 -16.06 -17.26
CA THR A 348 -28.93 -14.63 -16.94
C THR A 348 -28.49 -14.38 -15.50
N SER A 349 -27.68 -13.34 -15.30
CA SER A 349 -27.20 -12.90 -13.96
C SER A 349 -26.70 -11.46 -14.00
N ASN A 350 -26.30 -10.94 -12.85
CA ASN A 350 -25.52 -9.69 -12.76
C ASN A 350 -24.13 -9.90 -13.36
N ASP A 351 -23.61 -8.94 -14.15
CA ASP A 351 -22.35 -9.08 -14.87
C ASP A 351 -21.13 -9.13 -13.94
N ASP A 352 -21.11 -8.37 -12.81
CA ASP A 352 -20.03 -8.41 -11.82
C ASP A 352 -20.05 -9.73 -11.03
N ARG A 353 -21.26 -10.31 -10.80
CA ARG A 353 -21.37 -11.66 -10.21
C ARG A 353 -20.79 -12.73 -11.14
N ILE A 354 -20.97 -12.61 -12.45
CA ILE A 354 -20.35 -13.52 -13.42
C ILE A 354 -18.82 -13.46 -13.35
N GLY A 355 -18.26 -12.26 -13.24
CA GLY A 355 -16.82 -12.08 -13.00
C GLY A 355 -16.34 -12.87 -11.78
N ALA A 356 -17.00 -12.68 -10.64
CA ALA A 356 -16.68 -13.39 -9.40
C ALA A 356 -16.82 -14.93 -9.52
N MET A 357 -17.85 -15.42 -10.22
CA MET A 357 -18.04 -16.87 -10.47
C MET A 357 -16.91 -17.47 -11.33
N ASN A 358 -16.47 -16.76 -12.36
CA ASN A 358 -15.37 -17.21 -13.20
C ASN A 358 -14.03 -17.18 -12.47
N LEU A 359 -13.77 -16.15 -11.65
CA LEU A 359 -12.59 -16.10 -10.78
C LEU A 359 -12.58 -17.24 -9.76
N HIS A 360 -13.74 -17.57 -9.16
CA HIS A 360 -13.87 -18.74 -8.30
C HIS A 360 -13.54 -20.03 -9.05
N ARG A 361 -14.04 -20.22 -10.28
CA ARG A 361 -13.74 -21.39 -11.11
C ARG A 361 -12.23 -21.50 -11.39
N MET A 362 -11.57 -20.38 -11.73
CA MET A 362 -10.12 -20.36 -11.94
C MET A 362 -9.36 -20.72 -10.67
N GLY A 363 -9.78 -20.21 -9.51
CA GLY A 363 -9.19 -20.54 -8.22
C GLY A 363 -9.37 -22.01 -7.85
N ARG A 364 -10.50 -22.62 -8.16
CA ARG A 364 -10.68 -24.07 -7.96
C ARG A 364 -9.73 -24.91 -8.80
N ALA A 365 -9.46 -24.50 -10.03
CA ALA A 365 -8.47 -25.17 -10.88
C ALA A 365 -7.03 -25.05 -10.32
N LEU A 366 -6.72 -23.97 -9.59
CA LEU A 366 -5.44 -23.82 -8.92
C LEU A 366 -5.31 -24.65 -7.63
N SER A 367 -6.43 -24.99 -6.99
CA SER A 367 -6.45 -25.68 -5.70
C SER A 367 -6.49 -27.20 -5.81
N VAL A 368 -6.80 -27.74 -6.99
CA VAL A 368 -6.84 -29.20 -7.26
C VAL A 368 -5.61 -29.52 -8.09
N PRO A 369 -4.67 -30.34 -7.62
CA PRO A 369 -3.56 -30.82 -8.42
C PRO A 369 -4.05 -31.92 -9.37
N ASP A 370 -4.84 -31.58 -10.38
CA ASP A 370 -5.11 -32.49 -11.51
C ASP A 370 -4.11 -32.23 -12.64
N ALA A 371 -3.39 -33.26 -12.97
CA ALA A 371 -2.24 -33.32 -13.87
C ALA A 371 -2.56 -33.02 -15.36
N VAL A 372 -3.67 -32.39 -15.70
CA VAL A 372 -4.11 -32.21 -17.11
C VAL A 372 -4.38 -30.74 -17.49
N ALA A 373 -4.33 -29.79 -16.56
CA ALA A 373 -4.63 -28.38 -16.85
C ALA A 373 -3.42 -27.40 -16.76
N ALA A 374 -2.18 -27.92 -16.80
CA ALA A 374 -0.97 -27.13 -16.48
C ALA A 374 -0.41 -26.29 -17.64
N GLU A 375 -1.05 -26.18 -18.79
CA GLU A 375 -0.40 -25.56 -19.96
C GLU A 375 -0.63 -24.05 -20.17
N HIS A 376 -1.45 -23.35 -19.41
CA HIS A 376 -1.69 -21.90 -19.65
C HIS A 376 -1.87 -21.00 -18.42
N ILE A 377 -1.32 -21.37 -17.25
CA ILE A 377 -1.37 -20.47 -16.11
C ILE A 377 0.08 -20.21 -15.65
N SER A 378 0.65 -19.07 -16.08
CA SER A 378 1.92 -18.62 -15.51
C SER A 378 1.70 -18.28 -14.04
N ALA A 379 2.29 -19.10 -13.16
CA ALA A 379 2.32 -18.87 -11.73
C ALA A 379 3.07 -17.56 -11.45
N ALA A 380 2.35 -16.48 -11.24
CA ALA A 380 2.90 -15.26 -10.70
C ALA A 380 3.24 -15.49 -9.22
N GLN A 381 4.50 -15.84 -8.95
CA GLN A 381 5.02 -15.88 -7.59
C GLN A 381 4.74 -14.55 -6.90
N VAL A 382 3.93 -14.58 -5.84
CA VAL A 382 3.62 -13.42 -5.01
C VAL A 382 4.87 -13.05 -4.20
N ARG A 383 5.75 -12.20 -4.75
CA ARG A 383 6.73 -11.47 -3.97
C ARG A 383 6.02 -10.29 -3.33
N VAL A 384 5.68 -10.41 -2.06
CA VAL A 384 5.13 -9.31 -1.25
C VAL A 384 6.28 -8.38 -0.87
N ASN A 385 6.67 -7.50 -1.79
CA ASN A 385 7.45 -6.33 -1.46
C ASN A 385 6.46 -5.20 -1.15
N VAL A 386 6.26 -4.90 0.13
CA VAL A 386 5.53 -3.71 0.57
C VAL A 386 6.48 -2.53 0.37
N PRO A 387 6.25 -1.64 -0.62
CA PRO A 387 7.09 -0.46 -0.77
C PRO A 387 6.87 0.45 0.45
N ALA A 388 7.96 0.89 1.07
CA ALA A 388 7.95 2.01 1.98
C ALA A 388 7.41 3.23 1.22
N MET A 389 6.26 3.77 1.68
CA MET A 389 5.77 5.08 1.24
C MET A 389 6.56 6.20 1.92
#